data_c74c8410c82ef696d472d413d754efb8
#
_entry.id   c74c8410c82ef696d472d413d754efb8
#
_cell.length_a   1.000
_cell.length_b   1.000
_cell.length_c   1.000
_cell.angle_alpha   90.00
_cell.angle_beta   90.00
_cell.angle_gamma   90.00
#
_symmetry.space_group_name_H-M   'P 1'
#
loop_
_entity.id
_entity.type
_entity.pdbx_description
1 polymer ?
#
loop_
_entity_poly.entity_id
_entity_poly.type
_entity_poly.pdbx_seq_one_letter_code
_entity_poly.pdbx_strand_id
1 'polypeptide(L)'
;MAEEIESGSAKKRRVIHWNPDAGREQVRRRWTWKRLLGWTVGGFFGLLLVAAVVIRGAKLLFGPNVFGPRTAVAAAPVETVADANSAFVNEAKASQSHEIASKSLRELRKMPTDHPIQLEQMVMMEKSFQEGELLLKKHEFARAYAIYESLNRDIDAFSKNVKIKSEAKQSYDAILLKIKDLEIARSLSPGTLDAAFEAAGTGRVLLNDGNFTGAKKVFDRGFAELKKAEAALADYVKENLLAGQKALAHGAKEDAKKAFQAALEKSPGNEIANQGLKRAENIDRVFALLKQGEKLEKEAQYAEAAESYKKAFALDGFSAAAQEGQSRSARLEKETKFAAARAAADAAVKAKDWPKAIAEFQSALRVYPQKADVQAQLKSARENAHKEAVQKA
;
A
#
# COMPACT_ATOMS: atom_id res chain seq x y z
N MET A 1 -15.51 4.99 -61.13
CA MET A 1 -14.33 4.24 -60.74
C MET A 1 -14.11 4.57 -59.26
N ALA A 2 -14.72 3.94 -58.31
CA ALA A 2 -14.53 2.60 -57.71
C ALA A 2 -13.10 2.35 -57.30
N GLU A 3 -12.95 2.24 -55.97
CA GLU A 3 -12.23 1.30 -55.14
C GLU A 3 -12.07 1.93 -53.76
N GLU A 4 -12.84 1.54 -52.80
CA GLU A 4 -12.75 0.47 -51.80
C GLU A 4 -11.33 0.06 -51.39
N ILE A 5 -10.93 0.34 -50.13
CA ILE A 5 -10.13 -0.56 -49.33
C ILE A 5 -10.62 -0.51 -47.88
N GLU A 6 -11.27 -1.56 -47.43
CA GLU A 6 -11.38 -2.08 -46.07
C GLU A 6 -9.97 -2.29 -45.51
N SER A 7 -9.65 -2.40 -44.24
CA SER A 7 -10.26 -3.13 -43.13
C SER A 7 -9.49 -2.80 -41.86
N GLY A 8 -10.14 -2.27 -40.88
CA GLY A 8 -9.63 -2.11 -39.52
C GLY A 8 -9.90 -3.38 -38.72
N SER A 9 -8.87 -4.13 -38.40
CA SER A 9 -8.92 -5.27 -37.49
C SER A 9 -9.24 -4.86 -36.06
N ALA A 10 -10.50 -5.01 -35.68
CA ALA A 10 -10.94 -4.90 -34.30
C ALA A 10 -10.45 -6.13 -33.50
N LYS A 11 -9.45 -5.97 -32.66
CA LYS A 11 -9.05 -6.95 -31.64
C LYS A 11 -10.22 -7.16 -30.66
N LYS A 12 -10.96 -8.24 -30.83
CA LYS A 12 -11.94 -8.74 -29.85
C LYS A 12 -11.22 -9.02 -28.51
N ARG A 13 -11.51 -8.20 -27.51
CA ARG A 13 -11.19 -8.51 -26.10
C ARG A 13 -12.00 -9.74 -25.71
N ARG A 14 -11.32 -10.86 -25.45
CA ARG A 14 -11.94 -12.03 -24.81
C ARG A 14 -12.28 -11.65 -23.38
N VAL A 15 -13.56 -11.50 -23.10
CA VAL A 15 -14.09 -11.46 -21.73
C VAL A 15 -13.98 -12.88 -21.21
N ILE A 16 -13.05 -13.11 -20.27
CA ILE A 16 -12.94 -14.38 -19.56
C ILE A 16 -14.07 -14.38 -18.53
N HIS A 17 -15.15 -15.10 -18.83
CA HIS A 17 -16.17 -15.42 -17.83
C HIS A 17 -15.56 -16.39 -16.81
N TRP A 18 -15.32 -15.90 -15.61
CA TRP A 18 -14.92 -16.72 -14.47
C TRP A 18 -16.09 -17.61 -14.03
N ASN A 19 -15.92 -18.93 -14.14
CA ASN A 19 -16.89 -19.92 -13.67
C ASN A 19 -16.38 -20.50 -12.35
N PRO A 20 -17.03 -20.24 -11.21
CA PRO A 20 -16.59 -20.74 -9.90
C PRO A 20 -16.61 -22.26 -9.76
N ASP A 21 -17.28 -22.98 -10.67
CA ASP A 21 -17.38 -24.44 -10.61
C ASP A 21 -16.38 -25.18 -11.50
N ALA A 22 -15.62 -24.50 -12.34
CA ALA A 22 -14.66 -25.12 -13.26
C ALA A 22 -13.48 -25.81 -12.54
N GLY A 23 -13.20 -25.49 -11.27
CA GLY A 23 -12.17 -26.13 -10.45
C GLY A 23 -12.56 -27.53 -9.94
N ARG A 24 -13.84 -27.86 -9.91
CA ARG A 24 -14.32 -29.14 -9.37
C ARG A 24 -14.23 -30.29 -10.35
N GLU A 25 -14.22 -30.07 -11.64
CA GLU A 25 -14.21 -31.15 -12.64
C GLU A 25 -12.80 -31.62 -13.03
N GLN A 26 -11.76 -30.80 -12.89
CA GLN A 26 -10.42 -31.24 -13.29
C GLN A 26 -9.72 -32.16 -12.28
N VAL A 27 -10.12 -32.19 -11.02
CA VAL A 27 -9.57 -33.10 -10.00
C VAL A 27 -10.13 -34.50 -10.13
N ARG A 28 -11.28 -34.70 -10.78
CA ARG A 28 -11.92 -36.01 -10.93
C ARG A 28 -11.38 -36.90 -12.07
N ARG A 29 -10.57 -36.41 -13.00
CA ARG A 29 -10.18 -37.17 -14.21
C ARG A 29 -8.79 -37.80 -14.21
N ARG A 30 -8.02 -37.80 -13.12
CA ARG A 30 -6.67 -38.40 -13.09
C ARG A 30 -6.43 -39.48 -12.01
N TRP A 31 -7.46 -40.05 -11.42
CA TRP A 31 -7.31 -41.23 -10.56
C TRP A 31 -7.74 -42.48 -11.32
N THR A 32 -6.78 -43.07 -12.02
CA THR A 32 -6.99 -44.37 -12.67
C THR A 32 -6.93 -45.46 -11.64
N TRP A 33 -7.91 -46.33 -11.68
CA TRP A 33 -8.28 -47.44 -10.79
C TRP A 33 -7.24 -48.57 -10.61
N LYS A 34 -5.98 -48.40 -10.96
CA LYS A 34 -4.96 -49.46 -10.92
C LYS A 34 -4.03 -49.49 -9.70
N ARG A 35 -4.30 -48.72 -8.64
CA ARG A 35 -3.52 -48.76 -7.37
C ARG A 35 -4.33 -49.04 -6.11
N LEU A 36 -5.53 -49.59 -6.23
CA LEU A 36 -6.47 -49.82 -5.11
C LEU A 36 -6.51 -51.24 -4.57
N LEU A 37 -5.51 -52.06 -4.81
CA LEU A 37 -5.49 -53.47 -4.33
C LEU A 37 -4.24 -53.83 -3.50
N GLY A 38 -3.63 -52.88 -2.83
CA GLY A 38 -2.45 -53.13 -1.98
C GLY A 38 -2.49 -52.58 -0.57
N TRP A 39 -3.57 -51.88 -0.14
CA TRP A 39 -3.57 -51.14 1.13
C TRP A 39 -4.79 -51.40 2.03
N THR A 40 -5.34 -52.60 2.03
CA THR A 40 -6.58 -52.85 2.76
C THR A 40 -6.41 -53.43 4.19
N VAL A 41 -5.19 -53.62 4.69
CA VAL A 41 -5.01 -54.07 6.09
C VAL A 41 -4.17 -53.11 6.93
N GLY A 42 -3.25 -52.34 6.34
CA GLY A 42 -2.43 -51.36 7.08
C GLY A 42 -3.10 -49.96 7.28
N GLY A 43 -4.04 -49.58 6.39
CA GLY A 43 -4.65 -48.25 6.38
C GLY A 43 -5.67 -47.99 7.48
N PHE A 44 -6.36 -49.04 7.94
CA PHE A 44 -7.41 -48.90 8.96
C PHE A 44 -6.85 -48.64 10.37
N PHE A 45 -5.71 -49.24 10.70
CA PHE A 45 -5.01 -48.99 11.97
C PHE A 45 -4.30 -47.63 11.98
N GLY A 46 -3.77 -47.17 10.84
CA GLY A 46 -3.16 -45.82 10.71
C GLY A 46 -4.17 -44.69 10.88
N LEU A 47 -5.36 -44.85 10.31
CA LEU A 47 -6.45 -43.84 10.39
C LEU A 47 -7.03 -43.73 11.81
N LEU A 48 -7.14 -44.87 12.54
CA LEU A 48 -7.57 -44.86 13.95
C LEU A 48 -6.51 -44.26 14.86
N LEU A 49 -5.21 -44.44 14.59
CA LEU A 49 -4.14 -43.86 15.36
C LEU A 49 -4.04 -42.33 15.13
N VAL A 50 -4.19 -41.86 13.90
CA VAL A 50 -4.23 -40.44 13.56
C VAL A 50 -5.47 -39.78 14.17
N ALA A 51 -6.64 -40.40 14.11
CA ALA A 51 -7.85 -39.91 14.77
C ALA A 51 -7.68 -39.86 16.31
N ALA A 52 -7.03 -40.83 16.93
CA ALA A 52 -6.77 -40.81 18.37
C ALA A 52 -5.74 -39.77 18.78
N VAL A 53 -4.74 -39.48 17.95
CA VAL A 53 -3.76 -38.39 18.18
C VAL A 53 -4.39 -37.00 17.98
N VAL A 54 -5.24 -36.86 16.96
CA VAL A 54 -5.96 -35.61 16.72
C VAL A 54 -6.98 -35.36 17.85
N ILE A 55 -7.71 -36.33 18.30
CA ILE A 55 -8.66 -36.21 19.42
C ILE A 55 -7.93 -35.94 20.75
N ARG A 56 -6.79 -36.57 21.01
CA ARG A 56 -5.94 -36.27 22.19
C ARG A 56 -5.25 -34.90 22.09
N GLY A 57 -4.77 -34.53 20.92
CA GLY A 57 -4.17 -33.22 20.69
C GLY A 57 -5.20 -32.09 20.82
N ALA A 58 -6.42 -32.27 20.33
CA ALA A 58 -7.51 -31.33 20.48
C ALA A 58 -7.93 -31.17 21.96
N LYS A 59 -7.96 -32.26 22.73
CA LYS A 59 -8.24 -32.18 24.17
C LYS A 59 -7.18 -31.44 24.99
N LEU A 60 -5.91 -31.52 24.55
CA LEU A 60 -4.78 -30.81 25.21
C LEU A 60 -4.75 -29.31 24.84
N LEU A 61 -5.19 -28.96 23.64
CA LEU A 61 -5.16 -27.57 23.15
C LEU A 61 -6.44 -26.77 23.48
N PHE A 62 -7.58 -27.45 23.62
CA PHE A 62 -8.89 -26.77 23.73
C PHE A 62 -9.68 -27.11 25.00
N GLY A 63 -9.15 -27.88 25.92
CA GLY A 63 -9.82 -28.30 27.15
C GLY A 63 -10.92 -29.37 26.93
N PRO A 64 -11.45 -29.97 27.99
CA PRO A 64 -12.31 -31.16 27.91
C PRO A 64 -13.72 -30.97 27.32
N ASN A 65 -14.13 -29.76 26.94
CA ASN A 65 -15.52 -29.46 26.60
C ASN A 65 -15.81 -29.12 25.13
N VAL A 66 -14.89 -29.40 24.18
CA VAL A 66 -15.11 -29.00 22.77
C VAL A 66 -15.93 -30.03 21.97
N PHE A 67 -16.05 -31.30 22.43
CA PHE A 67 -16.77 -32.35 21.74
C PHE A 67 -17.77 -33.14 22.65
N GLY A 68 -18.16 -32.58 23.76
CA GLY A 68 -19.29 -33.16 24.48
C GLY A 68 -20.61 -32.86 23.76
N PRO A 69 -21.61 -33.78 23.79
CA PRO A 69 -22.95 -33.41 23.43
C PRO A 69 -23.29 -32.14 24.25
N ARG A 70 -23.69 -31.07 23.56
CA ARG A 70 -24.29 -29.91 24.24
C ARG A 70 -25.52 -30.49 24.99
N THR A 71 -25.30 -30.91 26.22
CA THR A 71 -26.41 -30.92 27.15
C THR A 71 -27.01 -29.53 27.05
N ALA A 72 -28.24 -29.50 26.53
CA ALA A 72 -29.08 -28.35 26.80
C ALA A 72 -28.79 -28.02 28.28
N VAL A 73 -28.29 -26.80 28.53
CA VAL A 73 -28.22 -26.29 29.88
C VAL A 73 -29.69 -26.39 30.29
N ALA A 74 -30.05 -27.51 30.93
CA ALA A 74 -31.29 -27.61 31.64
C ALA A 74 -31.23 -26.37 32.50
N ALA A 75 -32.17 -25.46 32.28
CA ALA A 75 -32.38 -24.33 33.16
C ALA A 75 -32.27 -24.89 34.56
N ALA A 76 -31.20 -24.56 35.27
CA ALA A 76 -31.07 -24.92 36.67
C ALA A 76 -32.40 -24.45 37.29
N PRO A 77 -33.08 -25.29 38.07
CA PRO A 77 -34.34 -24.88 38.62
C PRO A 77 -34.11 -23.55 39.34
N VAL A 78 -34.88 -22.55 38.93
CA VAL A 78 -34.80 -21.16 39.37
C VAL A 78 -35.01 -21.06 40.90
N GLU A 79 -35.29 -22.19 41.55
CA GLU A 79 -35.66 -22.25 42.98
C GLU A 79 -34.54 -21.94 43.97
N THR A 80 -33.23 -22.01 43.59
CA THR A 80 -32.16 -21.88 44.61
C THR A 80 -31.49 -20.50 44.70
N VAL A 81 -31.76 -19.56 43.79
CA VAL A 81 -31.24 -18.19 43.87
C VAL A 81 -32.29 -17.16 44.19
N ALA A 82 -33.57 -17.55 44.16
CA ALA A 82 -34.71 -16.66 44.40
C ALA A 82 -34.87 -16.26 45.89
N ASP A 83 -34.39 -17.07 46.81
CA ASP A 83 -34.79 -16.90 48.21
C ASP A 83 -34.02 -15.83 49.00
N ALA A 84 -32.83 -15.46 48.63
CA ALA A 84 -32.03 -14.48 49.37
C ALA A 84 -32.29 -13.01 48.98
N ASN A 85 -32.74 -12.76 47.74
CA ASN A 85 -33.02 -11.39 47.25
C ASN A 85 -34.51 -11.08 47.01
N SER A 86 -35.40 -12.03 47.20
CA SER A 86 -36.81 -11.89 46.88
C SER A 86 -37.55 -10.87 47.74
N ALA A 87 -37.08 -10.63 48.98
CA ALA A 87 -37.71 -9.73 49.94
C ALA A 87 -37.71 -8.24 49.55
N PHE A 88 -36.89 -7.84 48.53
CA PHE A 88 -36.73 -6.43 48.14
C PHE A 88 -37.20 -6.10 46.72
N VAL A 89 -37.74 -7.06 45.99
CA VAL A 89 -38.27 -6.80 44.63
C VAL A 89 -39.76 -6.52 44.71
N ASN A 90 -40.11 -5.28 44.44
CA ASN A 90 -41.49 -4.81 44.35
C ASN A 90 -41.94 -4.69 42.87
N GLU A 91 -43.25 -4.43 42.69
CA GLU A 91 -43.84 -4.22 41.36
C GLU A 91 -43.10 -3.16 40.53
N ALA A 92 -42.68 -2.06 41.17
CA ALA A 92 -41.97 -0.98 40.45
C ALA A 92 -40.67 -1.44 39.80
N LYS A 93 -39.84 -2.24 40.50
CA LYS A 93 -38.59 -2.80 39.93
C LYS A 93 -38.88 -3.78 38.82
N ALA A 94 -39.86 -4.67 38.99
CA ALA A 94 -40.22 -5.63 37.94
C ALA A 94 -40.79 -4.93 36.71
N SER A 95 -41.60 -3.88 36.88
CA SER A 95 -42.14 -3.07 35.79
C SER A 95 -41.05 -2.27 35.06
N GLN A 96 -40.07 -1.74 35.78
CA GLN A 96 -38.93 -1.06 35.17
C GLN A 96 -38.10 -2.00 34.30
N SER A 97 -37.77 -3.20 34.78
CA SER A 97 -37.02 -4.21 33.97
C SER A 97 -37.84 -4.70 32.77
N HIS A 98 -39.18 -4.83 32.91
CA HIS A 98 -40.07 -5.10 31.78
C HIS A 98 -40.01 -4.00 30.72
N GLU A 99 -40.05 -2.73 31.09
CA GLU A 99 -39.99 -1.60 30.17
C GLU A 99 -38.66 -1.61 29.39
N ILE A 100 -37.53 -1.83 30.09
CA ILE A 100 -36.21 -1.97 29.48
C ILE A 100 -36.20 -3.13 28.49
N ALA A 101 -36.65 -4.32 28.90
CA ALA A 101 -36.69 -5.49 28.04
C ALA A 101 -37.57 -5.29 26.80
N SER A 102 -38.75 -4.68 26.98
CA SER A 102 -39.69 -4.37 25.90
C SER A 102 -39.07 -3.43 24.86
N LYS A 103 -38.42 -2.36 25.33
CA LYS A 103 -37.72 -1.41 24.47
C LYS A 103 -36.57 -2.10 23.73
N SER A 104 -35.74 -2.86 24.42
CA SER A 104 -34.58 -3.55 23.88
C SER A 104 -34.96 -4.61 22.82
N LEU A 105 -36.01 -5.41 23.09
CA LEU A 105 -36.55 -6.36 22.10
C LEU A 105 -37.10 -5.65 20.85
N ARG A 106 -37.74 -4.48 21.02
CA ARG A 106 -38.21 -3.69 19.86
C ARG A 106 -37.07 -3.22 18.97
N GLU A 107 -35.96 -2.79 19.55
CA GLU A 107 -34.78 -2.41 18.81
C GLU A 107 -34.11 -3.64 18.17
N LEU A 108 -34.07 -4.76 18.88
CA LEU A 108 -33.49 -6.01 18.37
C LEU A 108 -34.20 -6.52 17.11
N ARG A 109 -35.55 -6.41 17.06
CA ARG A 109 -36.34 -6.79 15.87
C ARG A 109 -36.00 -6.00 14.60
N LYS A 110 -35.38 -4.83 14.75
CA LYS A 110 -34.91 -4.01 13.61
C LYS A 110 -33.54 -4.45 13.07
N MET A 111 -32.83 -5.27 13.84
CA MET A 111 -31.48 -5.70 13.43
C MET A 111 -31.56 -6.78 12.35
N PRO A 112 -30.62 -6.81 11.38
CA PRO A 112 -30.58 -7.81 10.33
C PRO A 112 -30.18 -9.18 10.92
N THR A 113 -31.16 -10.04 11.12
CA THR A 113 -31.01 -11.40 11.67
C THR A 113 -31.45 -12.41 10.63
N ASP A 114 -30.51 -12.86 9.78
CA ASP A 114 -30.73 -13.82 8.70
C ASP A 114 -30.10 -15.19 8.97
N HIS A 115 -29.39 -15.34 10.10
CA HIS A 115 -28.74 -16.61 10.45
C HIS A 115 -29.68 -17.48 11.31
N PRO A 116 -29.84 -18.80 11.01
CA PRO A 116 -30.78 -19.67 11.74
C PRO A 116 -30.61 -19.66 13.26
N ILE A 117 -29.36 -19.72 13.74
CA ILE A 117 -29.06 -19.68 15.19
C ILE A 117 -29.55 -18.36 15.82
N GLN A 118 -29.43 -17.24 15.13
CA GLN A 118 -29.89 -15.95 15.63
C GLN A 118 -31.41 -15.88 15.64
N LEU A 119 -32.08 -16.43 14.64
CA LEU A 119 -33.55 -16.51 14.61
C LEU A 119 -34.08 -17.38 15.76
N GLU A 120 -33.47 -18.51 16.05
CA GLU A 120 -33.79 -19.37 17.15
C GLU A 120 -33.62 -18.65 18.50
N GLN A 121 -32.51 -17.96 18.70
CA GLN A 121 -32.25 -17.14 19.89
C GLN A 121 -33.31 -16.05 20.08
N MET A 122 -33.73 -15.38 18.99
CA MET A 122 -34.81 -14.37 19.06
C MET A 122 -36.12 -14.98 19.54
N VAL A 123 -36.49 -16.14 19.01
CA VAL A 123 -37.72 -16.86 19.44
C VAL A 123 -37.64 -17.22 20.92
N MET A 124 -36.49 -17.66 21.41
CA MET A 124 -36.29 -17.94 22.83
C MET A 124 -36.44 -16.69 23.72
N MET A 125 -35.83 -15.58 23.29
CA MET A 125 -35.98 -14.30 24.03
C MET A 125 -37.41 -13.77 24.05
N GLU A 126 -38.17 -13.94 22.97
CA GLU A 126 -39.60 -13.58 22.94
C GLU A 126 -40.42 -14.46 23.87
N LYS A 127 -40.14 -15.78 23.95
CA LYS A 127 -40.81 -16.66 24.93
C LYS A 127 -40.48 -16.25 26.35
N SER A 128 -39.24 -15.96 26.68
CA SER A 128 -38.86 -15.46 28.03
C SER A 128 -39.55 -14.15 28.38
N PHE A 129 -39.72 -13.24 27.41
CA PHE A 129 -40.46 -12.01 27.61
C PHE A 129 -41.94 -12.28 27.97
N GLN A 130 -42.61 -13.17 27.21
CA GLN A 130 -44.01 -13.58 27.46
C GLN A 130 -44.18 -14.25 28.81
N GLU A 131 -43.22 -15.08 29.23
CA GLU A 131 -43.20 -15.71 30.55
C GLU A 131 -43.12 -14.66 31.66
N GLY A 132 -42.24 -13.68 31.52
CA GLY A 132 -42.12 -12.55 32.42
C GLY A 132 -43.47 -11.76 32.56
N GLU A 133 -44.14 -11.50 31.41
CA GLU A 133 -45.46 -10.84 31.41
C GLU A 133 -46.51 -11.65 32.14
N LEU A 134 -46.51 -12.99 32.00
CA LEU A 134 -47.44 -13.86 32.72
C LEU A 134 -47.18 -13.81 34.21
N LEU A 135 -45.92 -13.78 34.67
CA LEU A 135 -45.56 -13.68 36.08
C LEU A 135 -45.94 -12.30 36.68
N LEU A 136 -45.78 -11.22 35.92
CA LEU A 136 -46.28 -9.89 36.34
C LEU A 136 -47.78 -9.90 36.57
N LYS A 137 -48.56 -10.50 35.65
CA LYS A 137 -50.04 -10.64 35.81
C LYS A 137 -50.43 -11.50 36.99
N LYS A 138 -49.57 -12.43 37.41
CA LYS A 138 -49.79 -13.26 38.64
C LYS A 138 -49.24 -12.60 39.90
N HIS A 139 -48.75 -11.38 39.85
CA HIS A 139 -48.11 -10.65 40.96
C HIS A 139 -46.84 -11.35 41.52
N GLU A 140 -46.21 -12.23 40.72
CA GLU A 140 -44.95 -12.90 41.06
C GLU A 140 -43.75 -12.03 40.72
N PHE A 141 -43.65 -10.82 41.32
CA PHE A 141 -42.74 -9.74 40.92
C PHE A 141 -41.24 -10.13 40.98
N ALA A 142 -40.81 -10.89 41.98
CA ALA A 142 -39.45 -11.31 42.13
C ALA A 142 -39.01 -12.26 40.98
N ARG A 143 -39.87 -13.18 40.58
CA ARG A 143 -39.62 -14.11 39.48
C ARG A 143 -39.66 -13.37 38.13
N ALA A 144 -40.63 -12.50 37.93
CA ALA A 144 -40.72 -11.67 36.73
C ALA A 144 -39.44 -10.81 36.57
N TYR A 145 -39.00 -10.16 37.63
CA TYR A 145 -37.77 -9.38 37.66
C TYR A 145 -36.52 -10.21 37.22
N ALA A 146 -36.36 -11.40 37.81
CA ALA A 146 -35.23 -12.29 37.48
C ALA A 146 -35.22 -12.70 36.01
N ILE A 147 -36.41 -12.99 35.40
CA ILE A 147 -36.55 -13.28 33.99
C ILE A 147 -36.13 -12.08 33.12
N TYR A 148 -36.63 -10.88 33.42
CA TYR A 148 -36.30 -9.69 32.65
C TYR A 148 -34.82 -9.30 32.77
N GLU A 149 -34.21 -9.44 33.93
CA GLU A 149 -32.78 -9.21 34.11
C GLU A 149 -31.93 -10.21 33.32
N SER A 150 -32.35 -11.48 33.26
CA SER A 150 -31.69 -12.46 32.39
C SER A 150 -31.88 -12.11 30.93
N LEU A 151 -33.11 -11.81 30.52
CA LEU A 151 -33.45 -11.43 29.16
C LEU A 151 -32.69 -10.18 28.70
N ASN A 152 -32.54 -9.16 29.51
CA ASN A 152 -31.77 -7.96 29.18
C ASN A 152 -30.29 -8.30 28.88
N ARG A 153 -29.70 -9.19 29.70
CA ARG A 153 -28.34 -9.68 29.45
C ARG A 153 -28.23 -10.47 28.15
N ASP A 154 -29.22 -11.32 27.86
CA ASP A 154 -29.26 -12.11 26.63
C ASP A 154 -29.46 -11.22 25.41
N ILE A 155 -30.24 -10.18 25.46
CA ILE A 155 -30.43 -9.18 24.41
C ILE A 155 -29.13 -8.43 24.16
N ASP A 156 -28.42 -8.01 25.21
CA ASP A 156 -27.11 -7.34 25.06
C ASP A 156 -26.07 -8.23 24.42
N ALA A 157 -26.01 -9.50 24.84
CA ALA A 157 -25.11 -10.50 24.25
C ALA A 157 -25.45 -10.76 22.80
N PHE A 158 -26.74 -10.89 22.47
CA PHE A 158 -27.23 -11.07 21.12
C PHE A 158 -26.91 -9.86 20.23
N SER A 159 -27.14 -8.66 20.69
CA SER A 159 -26.85 -7.41 19.96
C SER A 159 -25.36 -7.32 19.60
N LYS A 160 -24.48 -7.68 20.54
CA LYS A 160 -23.02 -7.78 20.29
C LYS A 160 -22.72 -8.85 19.24
N ASN A 161 -23.40 -10.00 19.32
CA ASN A 161 -23.22 -11.10 18.37
C ASN A 161 -23.64 -10.72 16.95
N VAL A 162 -24.75 -10.01 16.76
CA VAL A 162 -25.21 -9.48 15.47
C VAL A 162 -24.18 -8.50 14.88
N LYS A 163 -23.63 -7.62 15.71
CA LYS A 163 -22.57 -6.70 15.28
C LYS A 163 -21.31 -7.45 14.83
N ILE A 164 -20.83 -8.41 15.62
CA ILE A 164 -19.66 -9.23 15.27
C ILE A 164 -19.91 -9.99 13.97
N LYS A 165 -21.12 -10.53 13.72
CA LYS A 165 -21.49 -11.17 12.46
C LYS A 165 -21.32 -10.22 11.29
N SER A 166 -21.86 -8.99 11.41
CA SER A 166 -21.75 -7.97 10.35
C SER A 166 -20.28 -7.63 10.06
N GLU A 167 -19.49 -7.40 11.11
CA GLU A 167 -18.06 -7.12 10.98
C GLU A 167 -17.31 -8.30 10.35
N ALA A 168 -17.60 -9.53 10.75
CA ALA A 168 -16.97 -10.72 10.19
C ALA A 168 -17.32 -10.92 8.71
N LYS A 169 -18.58 -10.64 8.31
CA LYS A 169 -18.99 -10.67 6.91
C LYS A 169 -18.26 -9.61 6.08
N GLN A 170 -18.16 -8.39 6.57
CA GLN A 170 -17.37 -7.34 5.94
C GLN A 170 -15.88 -7.73 5.82
N SER A 171 -15.32 -8.34 6.85
CA SER A 171 -13.95 -8.83 6.82
C SER A 171 -13.75 -9.94 5.76
N TYR A 172 -14.73 -10.83 5.59
CA TYR A 172 -14.69 -11.85 4.53
C TYR A 172 -14.65 -11.22 3.14
N ASP A 173 -15.54 -10.28 2.86
CA ASP A 173 -15.60 -9.60 1.56
C ASP A 173 -14.30 -8.80 1.31
N ALA A 174 -13.81 -8.12 2.33
CA ALA A 174 -12.58 -7.33 2.25
C ALA A 174 -11.32 -8.20 2.02
N ILE A 175 -11.21 -9.37 2.67
CA ILE A 175 -10.06 -10.26 2.48
C ILE A 175 -10.02 -10.84 1.06
N LEU A 176 -11.19 -11.19 0.50
CA LEU A 176 -11.28 -11.68 -0.88
C LEU A 176 -10.87 -10.62 -1.89
N LEU A 177 -11.33 -9.38 -1.70
CA LEU A 177 -10.94 -8.26 -2.55
C LEU A 177 -9.44 -8.04 -2.48
N LYS A 178 -8.87 -8.02 -1.28
CA LYS A 178 -7.45 -7.78 -1.07
C LYS A 178 -6.56 -8.89 -1.60
N ILE A 179 -6.99 -10.16 -1.53
CA ILE A 179 -6.31 -11.28 -2.19
C ILE A 179 -6.23 -11.05 -3.70
N LYS A 180 -7.34 -10.62 -4.32
CA LYS A 180 -7.40 -10.31 -5.75
C LYS A 180 -6.45 -9.17 -6.13
N ASP A 181 -6.42 -8.12 -5.35
CA ASP A 181 -5.56 -6.95 -5.60
C ASP A 181 -4.07 -7.29 -5.46
N LEU A 182 -3.73 -8.22 -4.55
CA LEU A 182 -2.37 -8.66 -4.30
C LEU A 182 -1.92 -9.86 -5.15
N GLU A 183 -2.74 -10.33 -6.11
CA GLU A 183 -2.38 -11.45 -6.98
C GLU A 183 -1.08 -11.20 -7.74
N ILE A 184 -0.78 -9.93 -8.05
CA ILE A 184 0.48 -9.50 -8.67
C ILE A 184 1.72 -9.81 -7.80
N ALA A 185 1.54 -9.92 -6.48
CA ALA A 185 2.60 -10.26 -5.53
C ALA A 185 2.81 -11.77 -5.34
N ARG A 186 1.97 -12.64 -5.95
CA ARG A 186 2.02 -14.10 -5.74
C ARG A 186 3.41 -14.70 -5.98
N SER A 187 4.10 -14.24 -7.02
CA SER A 187 5.45 -14.74 -7.34
C SER A 187 6.51 -14.32 -6.31
N LEU A 188 6.25 -13.28 -5.53
CA LEU A 188 7.16 -12.73 -4.51
C LEU A 188 6.93 -13.40 -3.15
N SER A 189 5.70 -13.78 -2.86
CA SER A 189 5.31 -14.35 -1.57
C SER A 189 4.15 -15.34 -1.72
N PRO A 190 4.34 -16.49 -2.40
CA PRO A 190 3.24 -17.38 -2.75
C PRO A 190 2.51 -17.95 -1.53
N GLY A 191 3.24 -18.35 -0.49
CA GLY A 191 2.66 -18.95 0.71
C GLY A 191 1.77 -18.00 1.52
N THR A 192 2.00 -16.69 1.46
CA THR A 192 1.18 -15.72 2.22
C THR A 192 -0.21 -15.53 1.61
N LEU A 193 -0.31 -15.49 0.28
CA LEU A 193 -1.61 -15.40 -0.39
C LEU A 193 -2.42 -16.67 -0.24
N ASP A 194 -1.76 -17.85 -0.30
CA ASP A 194 -2.42 -19.13 -0.10
C ASP A 194 -2.92 -19.27 1.34
N ALA A 195 -2.13 -18.86 2.33
CA ALA A 195 -2.55 -18.82 3.73
C ALA A 195 -3.72 -17.85 3.98
N ALA A 196 -3.74 -16.71 3.31
CA ALA A 196 -4.85 -15.76 3.40
C ALA A 196 -6.13 -16.33 2.76
N PHE A 197 -6.00 -17.02 1.64
CA PHE A 197 -7.12 -17.71 0.97
C PHE A 197 -7.68 -18.84 1.82
N GLU A 198 -6.82 -19.63 2.45
CA GLU A 198 -7.22 -20.68 3.39
C GLU A 198 -7.94 -20.08 4.61
N ALA A 199 -7.43 -18.99 5.15
CA ALA A 199 -8.07 -18.24 6.23
C ALA A 199 -9.47 -17.75 5.81
N ALA A 200 -9.63 -17.21 4.60
CA ALA A 200 -10.92 -16.79 4.07
C ALA A 200 -11.90 -17.98 3.99
N GLY A 201 -11.45 -19.14 3.50
CA GLY A 201 -12.24 -20.37 3.44
C GLY A 201 -12.69 -20.87 4.81
N THR A 202 -11.75 -20.97 5.75
CA THR A 202 -12.01 -21.41 7.14
C THR A 202 -12.93 -20.43 7.85
N GLY A 203 -12.70 -19.12 7.72
CA GLY A 203 -13.55 -18.10 8.31
C GLY A 203 -14.98 -18.13 7.77
N ARG A 204 -15.17 -18.42 6.47
CA ARG A 204 -16.49 -18.61 5.87
C ARG A 204 -17.25 -19.80 6.49
N VAL A 205 -16.56 -20.94 6.71
CA VAL A 205 -17.18 -22.08 7.40
C VAL A 205 -17.66 -21.68 8.79
N LEU A 206 -16.80 -21.02 9.56
CA LEU A 206 -17.16 -20.54 10.90
C LEU A 206 -18.33 -19.53 10.90
N LEU A 207 -18.41 -18.65 9.87
CA LEU A 207 -19.57 -17.77 9.68
C LEU A 207 -20.86 -18.57 9.47
N ASN A 208 -20.82 -19.59 8.63
CA ASN A 208 -21.98 -20.43 8.36
C ASN A 208 -22.40 -21.28 9.58
N ASP A 209 -21.44 -21.63 10.43
CA ASP A 209 -21.68 -22.38 11.68
C ASP A 209 -22.13 -21.46 12.84
N GLY A 210 -22.27 -20.14 12.60
CA GLY A 210 -22.65 -19.15 13.62
C GLY A 210 -21.54 -18.79 14.61
N ASN A 211 -20.32 -19.24 14.39
CA ASN A 211 -19.14 -18.89 15.19
C ASN A 211 -18.50 -17.58 14.66
N PHE A 212 -19.21 -16.48 14.79
CA PHE A 212 -18.79 -15.17 14.23
C PHE A 212 -17.50 -14.62 14.83
N THR A 213 -17.30 -14.84 16.14
CA THR A 213 -16.04 -14.44 16.81
C THR A 213 -14.86 -15.26 16.32
N GLY A 214 -15.04 -16.56 16.11
CA GLY A 214 -14.02 -17.42 15.52
C GLY A 214 -13.69 -17.01 14.08
N ALA A 215 -14.71 -16.74 13.28
CA ALA A 215 -14.55 -16.27 11.91
C ALA A 215 -13.71 -14.98 11.84
N LYS A 216 -14.06 -13.98 12.67
CA LYS A 216 -13.32 -12.71 12.73
C LYS A 216 -11.84 -12.93 13.07
N LYS A 217 -11.52 -13.74 14.07
CA LYS A 217 -10.14 -14.06 14.44
C LYS A 217 -9.36 -14.72 13.29
N VAL A 218 -10.02 -15.58 12.52
CA VAL A 218 -9.38 -16.23 11.37
C VAL A 218 -9.15 -15.24 10.23
N PHE A 219 -10.09 -14.34 9.97
CA PHE A 219 -9.90 -13.26 8.99
C PHE A 219 -8.77 -12.31 9.40
N ASP A 220 -8.66 -11.95 10.67
CA ASP A 220 -7.56 -11.12 11.18
C ASP A 220 -6.19 -11.76 10.91
N ARG A 221 -6.08 -13.11 11.04
CA ARG A 221 -4.86 -13.84 10.63
C ARG A 221 -4.62 -13.77 9.14
N GLY A 222 -5.66 -13.94 8.33
CA GLY A 222 -5.57 -13.80 6.88
C GLY A 222 -5.09 -12.40 6.47
N PHE A 223 -5.59 -11.34 7.10
CA PHE A 223 -5.10 -9.97 6.88
C PHE A 223 -3.64 -9.79 7.29
N ALA A 224 -3.19 -10.45 8.35
CA ALA A 224 -1.78 -10.41 8.75
C ALA A 224 -0.87 -11.04 7.68
N GLU A 225 -1.31 -12.12 7.03
CA GLU A 225 -0.58 -12.70 5.90
C GLU A 225 -0.59 -11.77 4.68
N LEU A 226 -1.73 -11.17 4.33
CA LEU A 226 -1.79 -10.20 3.23
C LEU A 226 -0.88 -8.99 3.44
N LYS A 227 -0.72 -8.54 4.68
CA LYS A 227 0.22 -7.47 5.01
C LYS A 227 1.68 -7.85 4.72
N LYS A 228 2.05 -9.12 4.90
CA LYS A 228 3.38 -9.61 4.51
C LYS A 228 3.57 -9.59 2.99
N ALA A 229 2.54 -9.98 2.23
CA ALA A 229 2.58 -9.92 0.77
C ALA A 229 2.68 -8.45 0.26
N GLU A 230 1.96 -7.52 0.88
CA GLU A 230 2.08 -6.09 0.58
C GLU A 230 3.51 -5.56 0.84
N ALA A 231 4.09 -5.95 1.98
CA ALA A 231 5.46 -5.56 2.31
C ALA A 231 6.47 -6.12 1.28
N ALA A 232 6.36 -7.40 0.93
CA ALA A 232 7.21 -8.02 -0.08
C ALA A 232 7.09 -7.34 -1.46
N LEU A 233 5.88 -6.95 -1.85
CA LEU A 233 5.64 -6.20 -3.08
C LEU A 233 6.29 -4.81 -3.04
N ALA A 234 6.10 -4.09 -1.93
CA ALA A 234 6.68 -2.76 -1.75
C ALA A 234 8.20 -2.79 -1.75
N ASP A 235 8.81 -3.76 -1.06
CA ASP A 235 10.25 -3.96 -1.00
C ASP A 235 10.81 -4.30 -2.39
N TYR A 236 10.20 -5.23 -3.12
CA TYR A 236 10.60 -5.58 -4.47
C TYR A 236 10.58 -4.37 -5.41
N VAL A 237 9.50 -3.58 -5.39
CA VAL A 237 9.41 -2.36 -6.22
C VAL A 237 10.49 -1.36 -5.83
N LYS A 238 10.67 -1.11 -4.54
CA LYS A 238 11.69 -0.19 -4.01
C LYS A 238 13.10 -0.60 -4.41
N GLU A 239 13.45 -1.88 -4.26
CA GLU A 239 14.78 -2.40 -4.64
C GLU A 239 15.04 -2.22 -6.13
N ASN A 240 14.06 -2.52 -6.97
CA ASN A 240 14.21 -2.33 -8.42
C ASN A 240 14.28 -0.85 -8.83
N LEU A 241 13.54 0.06 -8.17
CA LEU A 241 13.71 1.49 -8.40
C LEU A 241 15.11 1.98 -8.03
N LEU A 242 15.65 1.55 -6.90
CA LEU A 242 17.00 1.89 -6.46
C LEU A 242 18.06 1.33 -7.41
N ALA A 243 17.89 0.07 -7.84
CA ALA A 243 18.79 -0.56 -8.82
C ALA A 243 18.79 0.20 -10.15
N GLY A 244 17.60 0.59 -10.64
CA GLY A 244 17.46 1.38 -11.85
C GLY A 244 18.11 2.76 -11.75
N GLN A 245 17.93 3.46 -10.64
CA GLN A 245 18.56 4.76 -10.38
C GLN A 245 20.09 4.63 -10.32
N LYS A 246 20.60 3.59 -9.66
CA LYS A 246 22.04 3.31 -9.61
C LYS A 246 22.59 3.01 -10.99
N ALA A 247 21.90 2.20 -11.78
CA ALA A 247 22.29 1.90 -13.14
C ALA A 247 22.32 3.15 -14.03
N LEU A 248 21.33 4.05 -13.91
CA LEU A 248 21.36 5.36 -14.59
C LEU A 248 22.59 6.19 -14.21
N ALA A 249 22.94 6.23 -12.92
CA ALA A 249 24.11 6.99 -12.46
C ALA A 249 25.43 6.48 -13.06
N HIS A 250 25.49 5.20 -13.40
CA HIS A 250 26.66 4.57 -14.03
C HIS A 250 26.57 4.48 -15.57
N GLY A 251 25.52 5.00 -16.19
CA GLY A 251 25.31 4.91 -17.64
C GLY A 251 24.98 3.50 -18.14
N ALA A 252 24.60 2.59 -17.23
CA ALA A 252 24.25 1.21 -17.54
C ALA A 252 22.81 1.11 -18.04
N LYS A 253 22.61 1.40 -19.33
CA LYS A 253 21.30 1.54 -19.97
C LYS A 253 20.41 0.31 -19.83
N GLU A 254 20.92 -0.86 -20.18
CA GLU A 254 20.12 -2.09 -20.19
C GLU A 254 19.77 -2.54 -18.77
N ASP A 255 20.69 -2.36 -17.81
CA ASP A 255 20.43 -2.66 -16.40
C ASP A 255 19.38 -1.71 -15.83
N ALA A 256 19.45 -0.41 -16.18
CA ALA A 256 18.45 0.57 -15.78
C ALA A 256 17.06 0.21 -16.33
N LYS A 257 16.97 -0.11 -17.62
CA LYS A 257 15.72 -0.54 -18.26
C LYS A 257 15.16 -1.77 -17.59
N LYS A 258 15.97 -2.81 -17.39
CA LYS A 258 15.56 -4.06 -16.76
C LYS A 258 14.99 -3.83 -15.35
N ALA A 259 15.68 -3.03 -14.55
CA ALA A 259 15.25 -2.74 -13.19
C ALA A 259 13.93 -1.94 -13.15
N PHE A 260 13.80 -0.88 -13.96
CA PHE A 260 12.53 -0.12 -14.00
C PHE A 260 11.38 -0.92 -14.61
N GLN A 261 11.63 -1.79 -15.58
CA GLN A 261 10.64 -2.69 -16.13
C GLN A 261 10.15 -3.69 -15.08
N ALA A 262 11.07 -4.26 -14.28
CA ALA A 262 10.71 -5.14 -13.15
C ALA A 262 9.86 -4.44 -12.10
N ALA A 263 10.16 -3.17 -11.80
CA ALA A 263 9.32 -2.37 -10.92
C ALA A 263 7.92 -2.13 -11.51
N LEU A 264 7.81 -1.82 -12.81
CA LEU A 264 6.53 -1.61 -13.51
C LEU A 264 5.72 -2.88 -13.69
N GLU A 265 6.34 -4.03 -13.81
CA GLU A 265 5.64 -5.32 -13.86
C GLU A 265 4.81 -5.54 -12.60
N LYS A 266 5.33 -5.12 -11.44
CA LYS A 266 4.67 -5.25 -10.14
C LYS A 266 3.91 -3.99 -9.71
N SER A 267 4.18 -2.85 -10.32
CA SER A 267 3.52 -1.56 -10.05
C SER A 267 3.36 -0.76 -11.36
N PRO A 268 2.38 -1.11 -12.22
CA PRO A 268 2.25 -0.55 -13.57
C PRO A 268 2.06 0.97 -13.63
N GLY A 269 1.56 1.58 -12.56
CA GLY A 269 1.36 3.03 -12.45
C GLY A 269 2.53 3.78 -11.80
N ASN A 270 3.67 3.15 -11.57
CA ASN A 270 4.78 3.78 -10.86
C ASN A 270 5.45 4.86 -11.71
N GLU A 271 5.23 6.12 -11.36
CA GLU A 271 5.73 7.27 -12.10
C GLU A 271 7.28 7.34 -12.11
N ILE A 272 7.94 6.98 -10.99
CA ILE A 272 9.41 6.98 -10.90
C ILE A 272 10.01 5.99 -11.88
N ALA A 273 9.43 4.78 -11.98
CA ALA A 273 9.88 3.77 -12.92
C ALA A 273 9.64 4.21 -14.38
N ASN A 274 8.48 4.81 -14.68
CA ASN A 274 8.18 5.34 -16.01
C ASN A 274 9.14 6.46 -16.40
N GLN A 275 9.44 7.39 -15.51
CA GLN A 275 10.43 8.43 -15.72
C GLN A 275 11.84 7.83 -15.89
N GLY A 276 12.17 6.84 -15.06
CA GLY A 276 13.44 6.12 -15.14
C GLY A 276 13.67 5.44 -16.50
N LEU A 277 12.65 4.81 -17.08
CA LEU A 277 12.72 4.25 -18.43
C LEU A 277 13.01 5.32 -19.50
N LYS A 278 12.30 6.45 -19.46
CA LYS A 278 12.53 7.57 -20.38
C LYS A 278 13.96 8.11 -20.27
N ARG A 279 14.50 8.21 -19.06
CA ARG A 279 15.89 8.60 -18.81
C ARG A 279 16.86 7.56 -19.36
N ALA A 280 16.60 6.26 -19.15
CA ALA A 280 17.41 5.17 -19.66
C ALA A 280 17.50 5.16 -21.20
N GLU A 281 16.44 5.55 -21.90
CA GLU A 281 16.45 5.66 -23.37
C GLU A 281 17.48 6.69 -23.88
N ASN A 282 17.65 7.79 -23.15
CA ASN A 282 18.54 8.89 -23.52
C ASN A 282 19.94 8.80 -22.92
N ILE A 283 20.20 7.83 -22.02
CA ILE A 283 21.40 7.81 -21.18
C ILE A 283 22.71 7.85 -21.98
N ASP A 284 22.81 7.11 -23.10
CA ASP A 284 24.01 7.09 -23.97
C ASP A 284 24.31 8.48 -24.52
N ARG A 285 23.25 9.21 -24.95
CA ARG A 285 23.38 10.57 -25.50
C ARG A 285 23.78 11.57 -24.40
N VAL A 286 23.21 11.41 -23.21
CA VAL A 286 23.56 12.23 -22.04
C VAL A 286 25.03 12.05 -21.71
N PHE A 287 25.50 10.81 -21.58
CA PHE A 287 26.90 10.52 -21.27
C PHE A 287 27.86 10.99 -22.37
N ALA A 288 27.50 10.86 -23.64
CA ALA A 288 28.30 11.40 -24.75
C ALA A 288 28.44 12.94 -24.65
N LEU A 289 27.35 13.66 -24.33
CA LEU A 289 27.36 15.11 -24.15
C LEU A 289 28.16 15.55 -22.91
N LEU A 290 28.06 14.81 -21.80
CA LEU A 290 28.87 15.04 -20.61
C LEU A 290 30.35 14.92 -20.92
N LYS A 291 30.73 13.82 -21.56
CA LYS A 291 32.13 13.59 -22.00
C LYS A 291 32.62 14.66 -22.96
N GLN A 292 31.78 15.11 -23.90
CA GLN A 292 32.08 16.21 -24.79
C GLN A 292 32.29 17.52 -24.00
N GLY A 293 31.45 17.83 -23.05
CA GLY A 293 31.60 19.00 -22.18
C GLY A 293 32.90 18.96 -21.38
N GLU A 294 33.25 17.82 -20.79
CA GLU A 294 34.52 17.64 -20.07
C GLU A 294 35.73 17.83 -20.97
N LYS A 295 35.67 17.34 -22.21
CA LYS A 295 36.76 17.53 -23.20
C LYS A 295 36.92 19.02 -23.51
N LEU A 296 35.80 19.71 -23.81
CA LEU A 296 35.82 21.15 -24.14
C LEU A 296 36.32 22.01 -22.96
N GLU A 297 35.96 21.65 -21.70
CA GLU A 297 36.54 22.30 -20.52
C GLU A 297 38.07 22.18 -20.45
N LYS A 298 38.60 20.98 -20.73
CA LYS A 298 40.07 20.75 -20.76
C LYS A 298 40.75 21.55 -21.85
N GLU A 299 40.04 21.84 -22.94
CA GLU A 299 40.52 22.66 -24.07
C GLU A 299 40.28 24.17 -23.84
N ALA A 300 39.78 24.55 -22.62
CA ALA A 300 39.41 25.92 -22.28
C ALA A 300 38.28 26.52 -23.14
N GLN A 301 37.51 25.69 -23.84
CA GLN A 301 36.37 26.08 -24.67
C GLN A 301 35.10 26.09 -23.79
N TYR A 302 35.07 27.00 -22.83
CA TYR A 302 34.05 26.96 -21.75
C TYR A 302 32.64 27.28 -22.23
N ALA A 303 32.46 28.13 -23.24
CA ALA A 303 31.14 28.44 -23.80
C ALA A 303 30.53 27.20 -24.49
N GLU A 304 31.29 26.50 -25.27
CA GLU A 304 30.89 25.25 -25.95
C GLU A 304 30.68 24.12 -24.97
N ALA A 305 31.51 24.06 -23.91
CA ALA A 305 31.33 23.12 -22.81
C ALA A 305 29.98 23.34 -22.08
N ALA A 306 29.68 24.58 -21.75
CA ALA A 306 28.40 24.96 -21.10
C ALA A 306 27.21 24.56 -21.98
N GLU A 307 27.27 24.74 -23.30
CA GLU A 307 26.21 24.37 -24.22
C GLU A 307 26.07 22.84 -24.35
N SER A 308 27.16 22.07 -24.30
CA SER A 308 27.12 20.59 -24.27
C SER A 308 26.43 20.08 -23.00
N TYR A 309 26.77 20.60 -21.83
CA TYR A 309 26.12 20.25 -20.59
C TYR A 309 24.65 20.67 -20.57
N LYS A 310 24.31 21.83 -21.11
CA LYS A 310 22.91 22.27 -21.25
C LYS A 310 22.10 21.32 -22.13
N LYS A 311 22.65 20.82 -23.24
CA LYS A 311 22.02 19.80 -24.07
C LYS A 311 21.84 18.49 -23.31
N ALA A 312 22.84 18.07 -22.52
CA ALA A 312 22.72 16.90 -21.66
C ALA A 312 21.59 17.04 -20.64
N PHE A 313 21.51 18.21 -19.98
CA PHE A 313 20.44 18.52 -19.03
C PHE A 313 19.05 18.57 -19.67
N ALA A 314 18.95 19.06 -20.90
CA ALA A 314 17.70 19.06 -21.64
C ALA A 314 17.19 17.63 -21.98
N LEU A 315 18.10 16.66 -22.13
CA LEU A 315 17.74 15.25 -22.35
C LEU A 315 17.43 14.51 -21.04
N ASP A 316 18.07 14.88 -19.94
CA ASP A 316 17.83 14.35 -18.59
C ASP A 316 17.92 15.48 -17.55
N GLY A 317 16.78 16.09 -17.27
CA GLY A 317 16.66 17.18 -16.28
C GLY A 317 16.99 16.78 -14.83
N PHE A 318 17.30 15.50 -14.58
CA PHE A 318 17.76 14.99 -13.28
C PHE A 318 19.28 14.73 -13.25
N SER A 319 20.00 15.04 -14.32
CA SER A 319 21.44 14.86 -14.37
C SER A 319 22.17 15.96 -13.60
N ALA A 320 22.55 15.68 -12.36
CA ALA A 320 23.37 16.59 -11.54
C ALA A 320 24.68 16.96 -12.23
N ALA A 321 25.36 15.99 -12.87
CA ALA A 321 26.58 16.21 -13.60
C ALA A 321 26.43 17.24 -14.74
N ALA A 322 25.30 17.20 -15.46
CA ALA A 322 25.01 18.17 -16.51
C ALA A 322 24.77 19.58 -15.93
N GLN A 323 24.00 19.68 -14.85
CA GLN A 323 23.71 20.95 -14.18
C GLN A 323 24.98 21.58 -13.60
N GLU A 324 25.78 20.79 -12.89
CA GLU A 324 27.04 21.23 -12.29
C GLU A 324 28.05 21.63 -13.35
N GLY A 325 28.19 20.81 -14.41
CA GLY A 325 29.08 21.09 -15.54
C GLY A 325 28.70 22.39 -16.23
N GLN A 326 27.43 22.61 -16.53
CA GLN A 326 26.94 23.86 -17.12
C GLN A 326 27.29 25.07 -16.25
N SER A 327 27.01 25.00 -14.95
CA SER A 327 27.26 26.10 -14.01
C SER A 327 28.76 26.38 -13.86
N ARG A 328 29.56 25.33 -13.78
CA ARG A 328 31.02 25.42 -13.69
C ARG A 328 31.63 26.06 -14.96
N SER A 329 31.25 25.54 -16.14
CA SER A 329 31.77 26.07 -17.42
C SER A 329 31.33 27.53 -17.62
N ALA A 330 30.10 27.90 -17.32
CA ALA A 330 29.64 29.31 -17.43
C ALA A 330 30.41 30.24 -16.48
N ARG A 331 30.81 29.76 -15.30
CA ARG A 331 31.67 30.52 -14.39
C ARG A 331 33.07 30.70 -14.95
N LEU A 332 33.69 29.59 -15.43
CA LEU A 332 35.02 29.61 -16.01
C LEU A 332 35.10 30.50 -17.26
N GLU A 333 34.06 30.52 -18.08
CA GLU A 333 33.94 31.43 -19.22
C GLU A 333 33.98 32.91 -18.78
N LYS A 334 33.20 33.26 -17.77
CA LYS A 334 33.21 34.63 -17.20
C LYS A 334 34.55 34.98 -16.61
N GLU A 335 35.18 34.09 -15.86
CA GLU A 335 36.50 34.30 -15.27
C GLU A 335 37.55 34.51 -16.34
N THR A 336 37.54 33.71 -17.41
CA THR A 336 38.49 33.84 -18.53
C THR A 336 38.28 35.14 -19.31
N LYS A 337 37.05 35.50 -19.64
CA LYS A 337 36.74 36.79 -20.30
C LYS A 337 37.18 37.98 -19.47
N PHE A 338 36.92 37.92 -18.15
CA PHE A 338 37.38 38.99 -17.24
C PHE A 338 38.90 39.06 -17.20
N ALA A 339 39.63 37.94 -17.05
CA ALA A 339 41.05 37.90 -16.97
C ALA A 339 41.70 38.41 -18.29
N ALA A 340 41.16 38.02 -19.43
CA ALA A 340 41.66 38.48 -20.76
C ALA A 340 41.48 40.01 -20.95
N ALA A 341 40.25 40.53 -20.64
CA ALA A 341 40.00 41.94 -20.74
C ALA A 341 40.87 42.77 -19.76
N ARG A 342 41.07 42.29 -18.54
CA ARG A 342 41.97 42.91 -17.58
C ARG A 342 43.42 42.90 -18.06
N ALA A 343 43.94 41.80 -18.54
CA ALA A 343 45.31 41.69 -19.06
C ALA A 343 45.52 42.63 -20.27
N ALA A 344 44.51 42.71 -21.15
CA ALA A 344 44.56 43.63 -22.31
C ALA A 344 44.54 45.12 -21.87
N ALA A 345 43.73 45.45 -20.86
CA ALA A 345 43.70 46.78 -20.28
C ALA A 345 45.03 47.17 -19.62
N ASP A 346 45.61 46.26 -18.82
CA ASP A 346 46.93 46.49 -18.19
C ASP A 346 48.06 46.66 -19.21
N ALA A 347 48.03 45.90 -20.30
CA ALA A 347 48.95 46.06 -21.41
C ALA A 347 48.79 47.43 -22.15
N ALA A 348 47.54 47.85 -22.36
CA ALA A 348 47.23 49.17 -22.95
C ALA A 348 47.66 50.33 -22.02
N VAL A 349 47.50 50.20 -20.73
CA VAL A 349 47.99 51.19 -19.72
C VAL A 349 49.53 51.30 -19.82
N LYS A 350 50.25 50.17 -19.90
CA LYS A 350 51.74 50.16 -20.08
C LYS A 350 52.17 50.82 -21.37
N ALA A 351 51.39 50.65 -22.44
CA ALA A 351 51.64 51.26 -23.74
C ALA A 351 51.18 52.76 -23.81
N LYS A 352 50.54 53.29 -22.76
CA LYS A 352 49.88 54.59 -22.70
C LYS A 352 48.77 54.77 -23.75
N ASP A 353 48.19 53.60 -24.22
CA ASP A 353 47.04 53.63 -25.12
C ASP A 353 45.75 53.73 -24.27
N TRP A 354 45.44 54.96 -23.83
CA TRP A 354 44.35 55.26 -22.94
C TRP A 354 42.99 54.90 -23.53
N PRO A 355 42.70 55.14 -24.83
CA PRO A 355 41.43 54.75 -25.43
C PRO A 355 41.20 53.24 -25.33
N LYS A 356 42.22 52.42 -25.64
CA LYS A 356 42.15 50.98 -25.55
C LYS A 356 42.05 50.51 -24.11
N ALA A 357 42.84 51.09 -23.18
CA ALA A 357 42.74 50.74 -21.74
C ALA A 357 41.32 50.97 -21.19
N ILE A 358 40.69 52.11 -21.52
CA ILE A 358 39.32 52.43 -21.12
C ILE A 358 38.34 51.41 -21.68
N ALA A 359 38.44 51.07 -22.97
CA ALA A 359 37.56 50.05 -23.61
C ALA A 359 37.69 48.67 -22.96
N GLU A 360 38.92 48.24 -22.67
CA GLU A 360 39.14 46.93 -22.04
C GLU A 360 38.74 46.87 -20.57
N PHE A 361 38.98 47.95 -19.75
CA PHE A 361 38.44 48.03 -18.40
C PHE A 361 36.91 48.02 -18.40
N GLN A 362 36.26 48.71 -19.31
CA GLN A 362 34.81 48.66 -19.49
C GLN A 362 34.34 47.23 -19.86
N SER A 363 35.11 46.54 -20.69
CA SER A 363 34.86 45.14 -21.06
C SER A 363 34.93 44.20 -19.82
N ALA A 364 35.97 44.38 -18.99
CA ALA A 364 36.11 43.66 -17.75
C ALA A 364 34.94 43.92 -16.79
N LEU A 365 34.51 45.20 -16.64
CA LEU A 365 33.39 45.59 -15.80
C LEU A 365 32.02 45.15 -16.33
N ARG A 366 31.87 44.87 -17.63
CA ARG A 366 30.67 44.18 -18.16
C ARG A 366 30.53 42.76 -17.62
N VAL A 367 31.62 42.06 -17.36
CA VAL A 367 31.63 40.72 -16.79
C VAL A 367 31.39 40.77 -15.28
N TYR A 368 32.14 41.64 -14.57
CA TYR A 368 32.02 41.82 -13.12
C TYR A 368 31.90 43.29 -12.74
N PRO A 369 30.68 43.87 -12.73
CA PRO A 369 30.45 45.28 -12.50
C PRO A 369 30.94 45.81 -11.13
N GLN A 370 30.99 44.96 -10.13
CA GLN A 370 31.30 45.36 -8.74
C GLN A 370 32.80 45.25 -8.38
N LYS A 371 33.68 45.07 -9.37
CA LYS A 371 35.13 45.03 -9.12
C LYS A 371 35.69 46.42 -8.89
N ALA A 372 35.80 46.84 -7.62
CA ALA A 372 36.22 48.17 -7.22
C ALA A 372 37.62 48.54 -7.72
N ASP A 373 38.56 47.61 -7.74
CA ASP A 373 39.91 47.79 -8.26
C ASP A 373 39.89 48.16 -9.75
N VAL A 374 39.07 47.49 -10.57
CA VAL A 374 38.93 47.80 -11.99
C VAL A 374 38.23 49.11 -12.25
N GLN A 375 37.22 49.45 -11.41
CA GLN A 375 36.55 50.76 -11.46
C GLN A 375 37.54 51.91 -11.19
N ALA A 376 38.41 51.76 -10.18
CA ALA A 376 39.45 52.74 -9.88
C ALA A 376 40.46 52.89 -11.02
N GLN A 377 40.89 51.77 -11.62
CA GLN A 377 41.79 51.77 -12.77
C GLN A 377 41.16 52.43 -14.01
N LEU A 378 39.87 52.16 -14.28
CA LEU A 378 39.12 52.83 -15.34
C LEU A 378 39.08 54.35 -15.13
N LYS A 379 38.81 54.81 -13.89
CA LYS A 379 38.81 56.23 -13.54
C LYS A 379 40.18 56.86 -13.79
N SER A 380 41.28 56.23 -13.34
CA SER A 380 42.65 56.66 -13.57
C SER A 380 42.98 56.74 -15.04
N ALA A 381 42.62 55.73 -15.85
CA ALA A 381 42.84 55.72 -17.29
C ALA A 381 42.12 56.89 -18.00
N ARG A 382 40.90 57.26 -17.59
CA ARG A 382 40.15 58.41 -18.10
C ARG A 382 40.85 59.72 -17.75
N GLU A 383 41.32 59.90 -16.51
CA GLU A 383 42.05 61.11 -16.06
C GLU A 383 43.34 61.27 -16.85
N ASN A 384 44.09 60.23 -17.09
CA ASN A 384 45.34 60.27 -17.88
C ASN A 384 45.08 60.59 -19.37
N ALA A 385 44.04 60.02 -19.97
CA ALA A 385 43.59 60.37 -21.31
C ALA A 385 43.27 61.84 -21.45
N HIS A 386 42.55 62.38 -20.44
CA HIS A 386 42.24 63.81 -20.43
C HIS A 386 43.48 64.73 -20.31
N LYS A 387 44.40 64.39 -19.39
CA LYS A 387 45.67 65.12 -19.22
C LYS A 387 46.49 65.14 -20.51
N GLU A 388 46.60 63.98 -21.21
CA GLU A 388 47.32 63.88 -22.46
C GLU A 388 46.65 64.71 -23.59
N ALA A 389 45.32 64.73 -23.65
CA ALA A 389 44.58 65.56 -24.59
C ALA A 389 44.79 67.05 -24.37
N VAL A 390 44.80 67.51 -23.11
CA VAL A 390 45.06 68.86 -22.74
C VAL A 390 46.52 69.32 -23.06
N GLN A 391 47.49 68.39 -22.93
CA GLN A 391 48.90 68.66 -23.29
C GLN A 391 49.16 68.75 -24.80
N LYS A 392 48.31 68.14 -25.60
CA LYS A 392 48.41 68.11 -27.07
C LYS A 392 47.61 69.26 -27.74
N ALA A 393 46.70 69.94 -27.01
CA ALA A 393 45.95 71.10 -27.44
C ALA A 393 46.69 72.39 -27.12
#